data_48dcd806f704b1de72e84818eeb4dfac
#
_entry.id   48dcd806f704b1de72e84818eeb4dfac
#
_cell.length_a   1.000
_cell.length_b   1.000
_cell.length_c   1.000
_cell.angle_alpha   90.00
_cell.angle_beta   90.00
_cell.angle_gamma   90.00
#
_symmetry.space_group_name_H-M   'P 1'
#
loop_
_entity.id
_entity.type
_entity.pdbx_description
1 polymer ?
#
loop_
_entity_poly.entity_id
_entity_poly.type
_entity_poly.pdbx_seq_one_letter_code
_entity_poly.pdbx_strand_id
1 'polypeptide(L)'
;YPTAPVIDKRSDDVTQKLLLELEDKSLIETVLIRAPQKGVGQEDSRKTVCVSIQVGCAYGCKFCASGLAGFRRNLMAAEVVSQLMHICRREDAHTERARDEIASFDNIVFMGMGEPLSNYDTLVRTIRILNADWGLNFGARRITVSTSGLAPQILKLAEEGVAVRLAISLHGATNAVRDLIMPVNKKYPLEALLPAARAFQQRHGRMLTLEFILIEDVNDSLDQATELAKIARELHAHVNCIPYNTVEGLEWKRPSMRRQDAFVDVLRKAKERFR
;
A
#
# COMPACT_ATOMS: atom_id res chain seq x y z
N TYR A 1 18.05 13.45 12.60
CA TYR A 1 16.92 12.95 11.82
C TYR A 1 15.67 13.77 12.17
N PRO A 2 14.78 14.03 11.17
CA PRO A 2 13.55 14.77 11.40
C PRO A 2 12.46 13.92 12.11
N THR A 3 12.77 12.71 12.54
CA THR A 3 11.87 11.81 13.25
C THR A 3 12.60 11.11 14.40
N ALA A 4 11.88 10.86 15.49
CA ALA A 4 12.36 10.11 16.65
C ALA A 4 11.42 8.93 16.95
N PRO A 5 11.92 7.71 17.21
CA PRO A 5 11.07 6.60 17.62
C PRO A 5 10.55 6.83 19.04
N VAL A 6 9.22 6.77 19.21
CA VAL A 6 8.54 6.88 20.50
C VAL A 6 8.14 5.51 21.01
N ILE A 7 7.60 4.67 20.12
CA ILE A 7 7.16 3.30 20.45
C ILE A 7 7.67 2.35 19.38
N ASP A 8 8.21 1.23 19.85
CA ASP A 8 8.53 0.06 19.05
C ASP A 8 7.73 -1.12 19.58
N LYS A 9 6.80 -1.62 18.79
CA LYS A 9 5.98 -2.76 19.15
C LYS A 9 6.11 -3.87 18.12
N ARG A 10 6.59 -5.02 18.55
CA ARG A 10 6.42 -6.27 17.82
C ARG A 10 5.07 -6.86 18.18
N SER A 11 4.24 -7.12 17.18
CA SER A 11 2.97 -7.82 17.38
C SER A 11 3.14 -9.35 17.34
N ASP A 12 4.13 -9.79 16.55
CA ASP A 12 4.53 -11.19 16.38
C ASP A 12 5.94 -11.22 15.73
N ASP A 13 6.43 -12.38 15.35
CA ASP A 13 7.72 -12.52 14.64
C ASP A 13 7.67 -11.97 13.19
N VAL A 14 6.46 -11.70 12.68
CA VAL A 14 6.23 -11.25 11.31
C VAL A 14 6.18 -9.73 11.20
N THR A 15 5.57 -9.04 12.19
CA THR A 15 5.25 -7.62 12.08
C THR A 15 5.85 -6.80 13.21
N GLN A 16 6.58 -5.75 12.86
CA GLN A 16 7.12 -4.77 13.78
C GLN A 16 6.62 -3.37 13.39
N LYS A 17 5.96 -2.68 14.31
CA LYS A 17 5.46 -1.32 14.13
C LYS A 17 6.31 -0.34 14.92
N LEU A 18 6.76 0.73 14.27
CA LEU A 18 7.38 1.90 14.86
C LEU A 18 6.39 3.07 14.86
N LEU A 19 6.18 3.66 16.01
CA LEU A 19 5.55 4.98 16.14
C LEU A 19 6.67 6.02 16.21
N LEU A 20 6.68 6.94 15.25
CA LEU A 20 7.69 7.98 15.11
C LEU A 20 7.09 9.34 15.39
N GLU A 21 7.76 10.11 16.23
CA GLU A 21 7.43 11.51 16.51
C GLU A 21 8.21 12.42 15.55
N LEU A 22 7.52 13.35 14.93
CA LEU A 22 8.07 14.40 14.07
C LEU A 22 8.49 15.63 14.89
N GLU A 23 9.20 16.58 14.29
CA GLU A 23 9.63 17.80 14.97
C GLU A 23 8.45 18.62 15.50
N ASP A 24 7.32 18.62 14.81
CA ASP A 24 6.08 19.30 15.21
C ASP A 24 5.22 18.49 16.19
N LYS A 25 5.77 17.43 16.79
CA LYS A 25 5.10 16.52 17.71
C LYS A 25 3.97 15.68 17.10
N SER A 26 3.79 15.73 15.80
CA SER A 26 2.90 14.81 15.11
C SER A 26 3.45 13.40 15.13
N LEU A 27 2.57 12.41 15.11
CA LEU A 27 2.94 11.00 15.16
C LEU A 27 2.61 10.34 13.82
N ILE A 28 3.53 9.50 13.35
CA ILE A 28 3.36 8.65 12.16
C ILE A 28 3.77 7.22 12.47
N GLU A 29 3.23 6.28 11.69
CA GLU A 29 3.56 4.86 11.81
C GLU A 29 4.40 4.38 10.64
N THR A 30 5.34 3.50 10.93
CA THR A 30 6.12 2.73 9.94
C THR A 30 6.10 1.27 10.36
N VAL A 31 5.90 0.37 9.40
CA VAL A 31 5.77 -1.06 9.69
C VAL A 31 6.80 -1.86 8.88
N LEU A 32 7.57 -2.69 9.56
CA LEU A 32 8.37 -3.74 8.94
C LEU A 32 7.59 -5.06 8.98
N ILE A 33 7.39 -5.66 7.80
CA ILE A 33 6.68 -6.92 7.61
C ILE A 33 7.69 -7.95 7.10
N ARG A 34 7.83 -9.08 7.83
CA ARG A 34 8.65 -10.23 7.46
C ARG A 34 7.74 -11.33 6.95
N ALA A 35 7.65 -11.51 5.63
CA ALA A 35 6.84 -12.56 5.04
C ALA A 35 7.63 -13.87 5.00
N PRO A 36 7.17 -14.95 5.67
CA PRO A 36 7.86 -16.24 5.63
C PRO A 36 7.91 -16.78 4.20
N GLN A 37 9.09 -17.21 3.77
CA GLN A 37 9.26 -17.92 2.50
C GLN A 37 9.23 -19.42 2.76
N LYS A 38 8.50 -20.18 1.92
CA LYS A 38 8.47 -21.65 2.03
C LYS A 38 9.87 -22.23 1.82
N GLY A 39 10.36 -22.96 2.81
CA GLY A 39 11.66 -23.68 2.73
C GLY A 39 12.89 -22.85 3.09
N VAL A 40 12.71 -21.62 3.57
CA VAL A 40 13.79 -20.71 3.99
C VAL A 40 13.62 -20.38 5.47
N GLY A 41 14.71 -20.28 6.23
CA GLY A 41 14.67 -19.93 7.66
C GLY A 41 14.08 -18.55 7.90
N GLN A 42 13.69 -18.27 9.13
CA GLN A 42 13.07 -16.96 9.50
C GLN A 42 13.99 -15.76 9.21
N GLU A 43 15.31 -15.95 9.27
CA GLU A 43 16.30 -14.91 8.99
C GLU A 43 16.32 -14.46 7.53
N ASP A 44 15.95 -15.34 6.60
CA ASP A 44 15.88 -15.08 5.15
C ASP A 44 14.46 -14.72 4.67
N SER A 45 13.55 -14.36 5.58
CA SER A 45 12.21 -13.93 5.22
C SER A 45 12.25 -12.62 4.43
N ARG A 46 11.38 -12.50 3.42
CA ARG A 46 11.23 -11.28 2.64
C ARG A 46 10.77 -10.12 3.53
N LYS A 47 11.57 -9.07 3.60
CA LYS A 47 11.33 -7.89 4.42
C LYS A 47 10.72 -6.77 3.58
N THR A 48 9.55 -6.27 3.98
CA THR A 48 8.86 -5.16 3.33
C THR A 48 8.64 -4.04 4.33
N VAL A 49 9.07 -2.83 4.00
CA VAL A 49 8.82 -1.64 4.83
C VAL A 49 7.63 -0.88 4.27
N CYS A 50 6.62 -0.70 5.13
CA CYS A 50 5.44 0.12 4.86
C CYS A 50 5.65 1.51 5.45
N VAL A 51 5.70 2.54 4.59
CA VAL A 51 5.98 3.93 5.00
C VAL A 51 4.75 4.82 4.90
N SER A 52 4.67 5.79 5.81
CA SER A 52 3.71 6.88 5.79
C SER A 52 4.21 8.03 4.93
N ILE A 53 3.28 8.82 4.35
CA ILE A 53 3.59 9.95 3.49
C ILE A 53 2.81 11.22 3.88
N GLN A 54 1.89 11.10 4.82
CA GLN A 54 1.13 12.22 5.40
C GLN A 54 0.95 11.99 6.90
N VAL A 55 0.68 13.04 7.64
CA VAL A 55 0.11 12.97 8.98
C VAL A 55 -1.41 12.94 8.82
N GLY A 56 -2.01 11.77 9.07
CA GLY A 56 -3.41 11.51 8.76
C GLY A 56 -3.67 11.34 7.27
N CYS A 57 -4.93 11.49 6.83
CA CYS A 57 -5.32 11.33 5.43
C CYS A 57 -6.55 12.20 5.10
N ALA A 58 -6.52 12.90 3.96
CA ALA A 58 -7.61 13.79 3.52
C ALA A 58 -8.79 13.04 2.84
N TYR A 59 -8.61 11.76 2.48
CA TYR A 59 -9.58 11.06 1.62
C TYR A 59 -10.71 10.38 2.37
N GLY A 60 -10.61 10.21 3.69
CA GLY A 60 -11.69 9.79 4.56
C GLY A 60 -12.32 8.44 4.20
N CYS A 61 -11.51 7.47 3.72
CA CYS A 61 -11.97 6.10 3.50
C CYS A 61 -12.56 5.56 4.81
N LYS A 62 -13.82 5.17 4.78
CA LYS A 62 -14.59 4.90 6.00
C LYS A 62 -14.15 3.66 6.78
N PHE A 63 -13.33 2.80 6.16
CA PHE A 63 -12.75 1.60 6.78
C PHE A 63 -11.36 1.82 7.37
N CYS A 64 -10.76 3.01 7.19
CA CYS A 64 -9.35 3.25 7.45
C CYS A 64 -9.15 4.13 8.69
N ALA A 65 -8.35 3.65 9.65
CA ALA A 65 -8.02 4.39 10.86
C ALA A 65 -7.35 5.76 10.55
N SER A 66 -6.48 5.83 9.53
CA SER A 66 -5.85 7.10 9.12
C SER A 66 -6.86 8.12 8.58
N GLY A 67 -7.97 7.65 7.99
CA GLY A 67 -9.06 8.50 7.54
C GLY A 67 -9.86 9.12 8.69
N LEU A 68 -10.01 8.38 9.81
CA LEU A 68 -10.70 8.87 11.02
C LEU A 68 -9.91 10.01 11.71
N ALA A 69 -8.57 9.92 11.69
CA ALA A 69 -7.71 10.93 12.30
C ALA A 69 -7.71 12.28 11.56
N GLY A 70 -8.29 12.33 10.35
CA GLY A 70 -8.27 13.51 9.48
C GLY A 70 -6.87 13.78 8.90
N PHE A 71 -6.77 14.84 8.11
CA PHE A 71 -5.52 15.27 7.49
C PHE A 71 -4.93 16.46 8.25
N ARG A 72 -3.65 16.41 8.56
CA ARG A 72 -2.91 17.53 9.16
C ARG A 72 -1.97 18.18 8.15
N ARG A 73 -1.03 17.40 7.60
CA ARG A 73 -0.07 17.89 6.60
C ARG A 73 0.57 16.77 5.80
N ASN A 74 1.20 17.15 4.71
CA ASN A 74 2.11 16.28 3.97
C ASN A 74 3.43 16.10 4.74
N LEU A 75 4.06 14.92 4.59
CA LEU A 75 5.44 14.71 5.02
C LEU A 75 6.41 15.29 4.00
N MET A 76 7.57 15.71 4.48
CA MET A 76 8.71 16.04 3.64
C MET A 76 9.49 14.78 3.23
N ALA A 77 10.25 14.83 2.14
CA ALA A 77 11.05 13.69 1.67
C ALA A 77 12.03 13.19 2.76
N ALA A 78 12.62 14.10 3.54
CA ALA A 78 13.50 13.75 4.65
C ALA A 78 12.78 12.96 5.75
N GLU A 79 11.51 13.27 6.05
CA GLU A 79 10.71 12.55 7.03
C GLU A 79 10.34 11.15 6.52
N VAL A 80 10.09 11.00 5.21
CA VAL A 80 9.82 9.69 4.59
C VAL A 80 11.09 8.83 4.60
N VAL A 81 12.23 9.37 4.17
CA VAL A 81 13.52 8.65 4.17
C VAL A 81 13.93 8.27 5.59
N SER A 82 13.69 9.14 6.57
CA SER A 82 14.02 8.87 7.98
C SER A 82 13.31 7.62 8.53
N GLN A 83 12.09 7.33 8.09
CA GLN A 83 11.38 6.08 8.47
C GLN A 83 12.20 4.84 8.06
N LEU A 84 12.70 4.84 6.83
CA LEU A 84 13.53 3.73 6.31
C LEU A 84 14.84 3.62 7.06
N MET A 85 15.48 4.74 7.38
CA MET A 85 16.74 4.76 8.14
C MET A 85 16.57 4.23 9.56
N HIS A 86 15.43 4.43 10.22
CA HIS A 86 15.16 3.80 11.51
C HIS A 86 15.04 2.29 11.41
N ILE A 87 14.43 1.77 10.34
CA ILE A 87 14.37 0.31 10.08
C ILE A 87 15.76 -0.26 9.82
N CYS A 88 16.57 0.37 8.93
CA CYS A 88 17.93 -0.08 8.65
C CYS A 88 18.75 -0.20 9.94
N ARG A 89 18.80 0.84 10.75
CA ARG A 89 19.58 0.85 12.00
C ARG A 89 19.19 -0.25 12.98
N ARG A 90 17.89 -0.59 13.04
CA ARG A 90 17.40 -1.65 13.92
C ARG A 90 17.75 -3.04 13.41
N GLU A 91 17.59 -3.26 12.12
CA GLU A 91 17.95 -4.53 11.51
C GLU A 91 19.47 -4.77 11.56
N ASP A 92 20.26 -3.72 11.31
CA ASP A 92 21.73 -3.80 11.38
C ASP A 92 22.25 -4.08 12.80
N ALA A 93 21.52 -3.61 13.83
CA ALA A 93 21.87 -3.89 15.23
C ALA A 93 21.64 -5.36 15.61
N HIS A 94 20.90 -6.12 14.81
CA HIS A 94 20.58 -7.54 15.06
C HIS A 94 21.25 -8.52 14.09
N THR A 95 22.01 -8.04 13.11
CA THR A 95 22.67 -8.87 12.09
C THR A 95 24.10 -8.42 11.87
N GLU A 96 25.06 -9.35 11.88
CA GLU A 96 26.43 -9.13 11.37
C GLU A 96 26.35 -9.07 9.83
N ARG A 97 25.90 -7.96 9.27
CA ARG A 97 25.87 -7.77 7.81
C ARG A 97 27.21 -7.30 7.28
N ALA A 98 27.53 -7.76 6.06
CA ALA A 98 28.61 -7.18 5.28
C ALA A 98 28.32 -5.69 5.03
N ARG A 99 29.30 -4.82 5.23
CA ARG A 99 29.19 -3.35 5.12
C ARG A 99 28.75 -2.82 3.74
N ASP A 100 28.58 -3.72 2.76
CA ASP A 100 28.25 -3.39 1.37
C ASP A 100 26.73 -3.50 1.06
N GLU A 101 25.90 -4.01 1.98
CA GLU A 101 24.46 -4.04 1.82
C GLU A 101 23.80 -2.81 2.46
N ILE A 102 23.43 -1.82 1.61
CA ILE A 102 22.91 -0.51 2.05
C ILE A 102 21.50 -0.59 2.63
N ALA A 103 20.66 -1.57 2.23
CA ALA A 103 19.28 -1.68 2.71
C ALA A 103 19.03 -3.02 3.40
N SER A 104 18.51 -2.97 4.63
CA SER A 104 18.14 -4.16 5.44
C SER A 104 16.76 -4.73 5.12
N PHE A 105 16.18 -4.38 3.96
CA PHE A 105 14.86 -4.80 3.51
C PHE A 105 14.80 -4.98 1.99
N ASP A 106 13.80 -5.78 1.52
CA ASP A 106 13.67 -6.15 0.11
C ASP A 106 12.72 -5.24 -0.67
N ASN A 107 11.68 -4.72 -0.02
CA ASN A 107 10.66 -3.91 -0.67
C ASN A 107 10.25 -2.72 0.19
N ILE A 108 9.77 -1.68 -0.49
CA ILE A 108 9.13 -0.52 0.12
C ILE A 108 7.71 -0.41 -0.44
N VAL A 109 6.74 -0.18 0.43
CA VAL A 109 5.37 0.08 0.02
C VAL A 109 4.88 1.39 0.66
N PHE A 110 4.36 2.29 -0.15
CA PHE A 110 3.70 3.51 0.30
C PHE A 110 2.23 3.18 0.58
N MET A 111 2.00 2.47 1.71
CA MET A 111 0.70 1.97 2.15
C MET A 111 0.43 2.28 3.62
N GLY A 112 1.25 3.13 4.24
CA GLY A 112 1.06 3.66 5.59
C GLY A 112 0.04 4.80 5.61
N MET A 113 0.26 5.78 6.49
CA MET A 113 -0.66 6.91 6.62
C MET A 113 -0.57 7.86 5.43
N GLY A 114 -1.73 8.23 4.87
CA GLY A 114 -1.87 9.20 3.79
C GLY A 114 -2.06 8.60 2.39
N GLU A 115 -2.41 9.49 1.45
CA GLU A 115 -2.54 9.18 0.03
C GLU A 115 -1.26 9.62 -0.71
N PRO A 116 -0.46 8.68 -1.23
CA PRO A 116 0.82 9.01 -1.85
C PRO A 116 0.71 9.98 -3.02
N LEU A 117 -0.29 9.81 -3.87
CA LEU A 117 -0.46 10.66 -5.04
C LEU A 117 -1.00 12.06 -4.70
N SER A 118 -1.43 12.29 -3.46
CA SER A 118 -1.78 13.63 -2.96
C SER A 118 -0.55 14.41 -2.49
N ASN A 119 0.54 13.71 -2.12
CA ASN A 119 1.84 14.30 -1.81
C ASN A 119 2.84 13.99 -2.93
N TYR A 120 2.45 14.30 -4.17
CA TYR A 120 3.08 13.83 -5.39
C TYR A 120 4.56 14.20 -5.51
N ASP A 121 4.89 15.48 -5.32
CA ASP A 121 6.27 15.96 -5.52
C ASP A 121 7.21 15.37 -4.47
N THR A 122 6.76 15.22 -3.23
CA THR A 122 7.50 14.51 -2.18
C THR A 122 7.68 13.03 -2.51
N LEU A 123 6.64 12.37 -3.00
CA LEU A 123 6.69 10.96 -3.41
C LEU A 123 7.78 10.75 -4.47
N VAL A 124 7.71 11.51 -5.57
CA VAL A 124 8.67 11.40 -6.68
C VAL A 124 10.09 11.74 -6.22
N ARG A 125 10.25 12.81 -5.44
CA ARG A 125 11.55 13.18 -4.87
C ARG A 125 12.12 12.08 -3.98
N THR A 126 11.29 11.48 -3.13
CA THR A 126 11.69 10.36 -2.27
C THR A 126 12.15 9.17 -3.11
N ILE A 127 11.36 8.76 -4.12
CA ILE A 127 11.72 7.65 -5.01
C ILE A 127 13.06 7.91 -5.70
N ARG A 128 13.31 9.13 -6.20
CA ARG A 128 14.57 9.50 -6.82
C ARG A 128 15.76 9.43 -5.85
N ILE A 129 15.59 9.90 -4.60
CA ILE A 129 16.62 9.78 -3.54
C ILE A 129 16.92 8.30 -3.26
N LEU A 130 15.89 7.46 -3.13
CA LEU A 130 16.06 6.05 -2.85
C LEU A 130 16.75 5.29 -3.99
N ASN A 131 16.49 5.68 -5.25
CA ASN A 131 17.08 5.07 -6.43
C ASN A 131 18.52 5.54 -6.72
N ALA A 132 18.90 6.72 -6.25
CA ALA A 132 20.19 7.30 -6.55
C ALA A 132 21.34 6.43 -6.01
N ASP A 133 22.43 6.33 -6.74
CA ASP A 133 23.66 5.64 -6.36
C ASP A 133 24.34 6.26 -5.13
N TRP A 134 24.21 7.57 -4.94
CA TRP A 134 24.60 8.28 -3.71
C TRP A 134 23.58 8.14 -2.56
N GLY A 135 22.41 7.57 -2.83
CA GLY A 135 21.33 7.30 -1.85
C GLY A 135 21.40 5.85 -1.34
N LEU A 136 20.24 5.18 -1.34
CA LEU A 136 20.17 3.76 -0.96
C LEU A 136 20.42 2.79 -2.13
N ASN A 137 20.62 3.29 -3.33
CA ASN A 137 20.73 2.50 -4.57
C ASN A 137 19.61 1.45 -4.68
N PHE A 138 18.41 1.81 -4.21
CA PHE A 138 17.29 0.89 -4.06
C PHE A 138 16.46 0.85 -5.35
N GLY A 139 16.40 -0.29 -6.01
CA GLY A 139 15.77 -0.42 -7.31
C GLY A 139 14.26 -0.08 -7.29
N ALA A 140 13.82 0.82 -8.17
CA ALA A 140 12.42 1.29 -8.24
C ALA A 140 11.41 0.14 -8.39
N ARG A 141 11.82 -0.99 -8.96
CA ARG A 141 10.99 -2.20 -9.09
C ARG A 141 10.59 -2.83 -7.76
N ARG A 142 11.30 -2.50 -6.70
CA ARG A 142 11.03 -2.94 -5.33
C ARG A 142 10.18 -1.94 -4.55
N ILE A 143 9.77 -0.82 -5.20
CA ILE A 143 8.92 0.20 -4.63
C ILE A 143 7.50 0.05 -5.19
N THR A 144 6.51 -0.03 -4.31
CA THR A 144 5.09 -0.02 -4.68
C THR A 144 4.45 1.26 -4.16
N VAL A 145 3.85 2.02 -5.07
CA VAL A 145 3.00 3.16 -4.74
C VAL A 145 1.57 2.67 -4.70
N SER A 146 0.87 2.89 -3.58
CA SER A 146 -0.56 2.65 -3.48
C SER A 146 -1.34 3.94 -3.71
N THR A 147 -2.56 3.85 -4.19
CA THR A 147 -3.47 4.99 -4.32
C THR A 147 -4.92 4.60 -4.17
N SER A 148 -5.70 5.45 -3.57
CA SER A 148 -7.16 5.33 -3.50
C SER A 148 -7.86 5.59 -4.84
N GLY A 149 -7.11 6.09 -5.85
CA GLY A 149 -7.62 6.23 -7.22
C GLY A 149 -7.62 7.65 -7.77
N LEU A 150 -6.58 8.44 -7.51
CA LEU A 150 -6.40 9.78 -8.06
C LEU A 150 -6.03 9.70 -9.56
N ALA A 151 -7.02 9.50 -10.44
CA ALA A 151 -6.82 9.22 -11.85
C ALA A 151 -5.87 10.20 -12.56
N PRO A 152 -5.97 11.54 -12.41
CA PRO A 152 -5.02 12.46 -13.04
C PRO A 152 -3.58 12.28 -12.58
N GLN A 153 -3.38 11.98 -11.29
CA GLN A 153 -2.04 11.75 -10.72
C GLN A 153 -1.47 10.40 -11.15
N ILE A 154 -2.32 9.38 -11.36
CA ILE A 154 -1.90 8.10 -11.95
C ILE A 154 -1.35 8.34 -13.36
N LEU A 155 -2.05 9.14 -14.20
CA LEU A 155 -1.58 9.51 -15.53
C LEU A 155 -0.25 10.29 -15.46
N LYS A 156 -0.15 11.25 -14.54
CA LYS A 156 1.10 11.99 -14.31
C LYS A 156 2.25 11.05 -13.92
N LEU A 157 1.99 10.09 -13.02
CA LEU A 157 3.00 9.11 -12.60
C LEU A 157 3.44 8.18 -13.74
N ALA A 158 2.55 7.86 -14.67
CA ALA A 158 2.87 7.08 -15.86
C ALA A 158 3.95 7.75 -16.74
N GLU A 159 3.95 9.09 -16.80
CA GLU A 159 4.92 9.88 -17.58
C GLU A 159 6.17 10.30 -16.81
N GLU A 160 6.22 10.07 -15.48
CA GLU A 160 7.30 10.56 -14.60
C GLU A 160 8.66 9.88 -14.84
N GLY A 161 8.70 8.75 -15.53
CA GLY A 161 9.92 8.01 -15.81
C GLY A 161 10.45 7.18 -14.63
N VAL A 162 9.72 7.08 -13.52
CA VAL A 162 10.08 6.24 -12.37
C VAL A 162 9.44 4.86 -12.48
N ALA A 163 10.25 3.80 -12.51
CA ALA A 163 9.79 2.44 -12.80
C ALA A 163 9.23 1.70 -11.57
N VAL A 164 8.32 2.34 -10.82
CA VAL A 164 7.67 1.76 -9.64
C VAL A 164 6.54 0.79 -9.99
N ARG A 165 6.07 0.02 -9.00
CA ARG A 165 4.82 -0.75 -9.09
C ARG A 165 3.67 0.13 -8.62
N LEU A 166 2.47 -0.10 -9.18
CA LEU A 166 1.26 0.59 -8.76
C LEU A 166 0.28 -0.42 -8.14
N ALA A 167 -0.20 -0.10 -6.95
CA ALA A 167 -1.31 -0.77 -6.29
C ALA A 167 -2.50 0.20 -6.22
N ILE A 168 -3.67 -0.28 -6.60
CA ILE A 168 -4.91 0.49 -6.54
C ILE A 168 -5.76 -0.04 -5.41
N SER A 169 -6.01 0.78 -4.41
CA SER A 169 -7.00 0.55 -3.36
C SER A 169 -8.40 0.61 -3.99
N LEU A 170 -8.81 -0.50 -4.62
CA LEU A 170 -10.09 -0.58 -5.33
C LEU A 170 -11.26 -0.72 -4.35
N HIS A 171 -11.21 -1.72 -3.46
CA HIS A 171 -12.11 -2.02 -2.34
C HIS A 171 -13.61 -2.12 -2.66
N GLY A 172 -14.02 -1.83 -3.88
CA GLY A 172 -15.37 -2.03 -4.42
C GLY A 172 -15.30 -2.18 -5.93
N ALA A 173 -15.98 -3.18 -6.48
CA ALA A 173 -16.00 -3.47 -7.91
C ALA A 173 -17.06 -2.68 -8.68
N THR A 174 -17.85 -1.86 -7.97
CA THR A 174 -18.88 -0.97 -8.54
C THR A 174 -18.80 0.42 -7.91
N ASN A 175 -19.23 1.45 -8.63
CA ASN A 175 -19.27 2.81 -8.09
C ASN A 175 -20.16 2.89 -6.84
N ALA A 176 -21.28 2.18 -6.82
CA ALA A 176 -22.20 2.17 -5.65
C ALA A 176 -21.48 1.73 -4.37
N VAL A 177 -20.69 0.65 -4.42
CA VAL A 177 -19.92 0.19 -3.28
C VAL A 177 -18.79 1.15 -2.96
N ARG A 178 -18.07 1.64 -3.97
CA ARG A 178 -16.98 2.59 -3.74
C ARG A 178 -17.47 3.90 -3.14
N ASP A 179 -18.59 4.45 -3.58
CA ASP A 179 -19.18 5.67 -3.02
C ASP A 179 -19.56 5.52 -1.54
N LEU A 180 -19.96 4.31 -1.15
CA LEU A 180 -20.29 3.99 0.23
C LEU A 180 -19.05 4.06 1.14
N ILE A 181 -17.91 3.52 0.69
CA ILE A 181 -16.73 3.29 1.55
C ILE A 181 -15.54 4.18 1.22
N MET A 182 -15.48 4.76 0.01
CA MET A 182 -14.35 5.56 -0.48
C MET A 182 -14.85 6.88 -1.10
N PRO A 183 -14.90 7.97 -0.34
CA PRO A 183 -15.40 9.27 -0.83
C PRO A 183 -14.70 9.80 -2.08
N VAL A 184 -13.45 9.40 -2.33
CA VAL A 184 -12.68 9.76 -3.52
C VAL A 184 -13.37 9.34 -4.82
N ASN A 185 -14.20 8.29 -4.79
CA ASN A 185 -14.90 7.78 -5.96
C ASN A 185 -15.89 8.80 -6.55
N LYS A 186 -16.47 9.66 -5.72
CA LYS A 186 -17.36 10.75 -6.19
C LYS A 186 -16.63 11.71 -7.15
N LYS A 187 -15.32 11.87 -6.96
CA LYS A 187 -14.49 12.73 -7.84
C LYS A 187 -13.85 11.94 -8.98
N TYR A 188 -13.45 10.70 -8.72
CA TYR A 188 -12.78 9.82 -9.66
C TYR A 188 -13.46 8.45 -9.67
N PRO A 189 -14.62 8.32 -10.35
CA PRO A 189 -15.35 7.05 -10.46
C PRO A 189 -14.55 6.04 -11.29
N LEU A 190 -15.03 4.78 -11.32
CA LEU A 190 -14.35 3.69 -12.03
C LEU A 190 -14.10 4.02 -13.50
N GLU A 191 -14.99 4.76 -14.15
CA GLU A 191 -14.85 5.20 -15.54
C GLU A 191 -13.65 6.14 -15.78
N ALA A 192 -13.21 6.84 -14.74
CA ALA A 192 -11.99 7.65 -14.77
C ALA A 192 -10.77 6.88 -14.29
N LEU A 193 -10.95 6.04 -13.26
CA LEU A 193 -9.86 5.31 -12.63
C LEU A 193 -9.30 4.19 -13.50
N LEU A 194 -10.17 3.34 -14.09
CA LEU A 194 -9.72 2.16 -14.83
C LEU A 194 -8.93 2.52 -16.11
N PRO A 195 -9.34 3.53 -16.92
CA PRO A 195 -8.51 4.00 -18.02
C PRO A 195 -7.15 4.54 -17.58
N ALA A 196 -7.08 5.29 -16.48
CA ALA A 196 -5.81 5.79 -15.95
C ALA A 196 -4.88 4.66 -15.49
N ALA A 197 -5.42 3.65 -14.83
CA ALA A 197 -4.70 2.45 -14.45
C ALA A 197 -4.16 1.70 -15.67
N ARG A 198 -4.96 1.55 -16.70
CA ARG A 198 -4.57 0.92 -17.98
C ARG A 198 -3.45 1.68 -18.66
N ALA A 199 -3.53 3.00 -18.72
CA ALA A 199 -2.49 3.85 -19.30
C ALA A 199 -1.15 3.69 -18.55
N PHE A 200 -1.18 3.68 -17.21
CA PHE A 200 0.01 3.40 -16.40
C PHE A 200 0.62 2.03 -16.73
N GLN A 201 -0.22 0.99 -16.80
CA GLN A 201 0.22 -0.36 -17.11
C GLN A 201 0.87 -0.46 -18.50
N GLN A 202 0.23 0.12 -19.51
CA GLN A 202 0.74 0.12 -20.89
C GLN A 202 2.10 0.83 -20.97
N ARG A 203 2.27 1.94 -20.27
CA ARG A 203 3.52 2.70 -20.24
C ARG A 203 4.67 1.95 -19.57
N HIS A 204 4.38 1.23 -18.49
CA HIS A 204 5.41 0.56 -17.69
C HIS A 204 5.56 -0.95 -17.97
N GLY A 205 4.65 -1.56 -18.71
CA GLY A 205 4.66 -2.99 -19.02
C GLY A 205 4.57 -3.90 -17.78
N ARG A 206 3.94 -3.42 -16.69
CA ARG A 206 3.91 -4.13 -15.41
C ARG A 206 2.52 -4.47 -14.96
N MET A 207 2.40 -5.60 -14.29
CA MET A 207 1.17 -6.02 -13.65
C MET A 207 0.82 -5.06 -12.49
N LEU A 208 -0.42 -4.60 -12.48
CA LEU A 208 -1.01 -3.83 -11.39
C LEU A 208 -1.43 -4.75 -10.25
N THR A 209 -1.52 -4.21 -9.05
CA THR A 209 -2.19 -4.87 -7.94
C THR A 209 -3.49 -4.12 -7.61
N LEU A 210 -4.59 -4.85 -7.49
CA LEU A 210 -5.85 -4.35 -6.96
C LEU A 210 -5.98 -4.80 -5.51
N GLU A 211 -5.91 -3.87 -4.59
CA GLU A 211 -6.15 -4.12 -3.17
C GLU A 211 -7.65 -4.13 -2.92
N PHE A 212 -8.16 -5.21 -2.33
CA PHE A 212 -9.59 -5.38 -2.08
C PHE A 212 -9.82 -5.86 -0.65
N ILE A 213 -10.22 -4.92 0.22
CA ILE A 213 -10.60 -5.24 1.59
C ILE A 213 -11.96 -5.93 1.58
N LEU A 214 -12.11 -7.03 2.31
CA LEU A 214 -13.36 -7.75 2.44
C LEU A 214 -14.08 -7.35 3.72
N ILE A 215 -15.24 -6.68 3.56
CA ILE A 215 -16.09 -6.19 4.65
C ILE A 215 -17.43 -6.90 4.55
N GLU A 216 -17.87 -7.53 5.66
CA GLU A 216 -19.10 -8.29 5.75
C GLU A 216 -20.31 -7.41 5.37
N ASP A 217 -21.16 -7.94 4.50
CA ASP A 217 -22.40 -7.33 3.99
C ASP A 217 -22.21 -5.97 3.27
N VAL A 218 -20.97 -5.62 2.92
CA VAL A 218 -20.65 -4.39 2.19
C VAL A 218 -20.16 -4.69 0.78
N ASN A 219 -19.10 -5.48 0.67
CA ASN A 219 -18.44 -5.75 -0.61
C ASN A 219 -18.01 -7.21 -0.81
N ASP A 220 -18.47 -8.11 0.07
CA ASP A 220 -18.09 -9.53 0.09
C ASP A 220 -19.08 -10.46 -0.65
N SER A 221 -20.01 -9.88 -1.44
CA SER A 221 -20.95 -10.65 -2.26
C SER A 221 -20.27 -11.31 -3.46
N LEU A 222 -20.84 -12.41 -3.97
CA LEU A 222 -20.34 -13.09 -5.16
C LEU A 222 -20.48 -12.24 -6.43
N ASP A 223 -21.42 -11.31 -6.48
CA ASP A 223 -21.54 -10.33 -7.55
C ASP A 223 -20.34 -9.37 -7.56
N GLN A 224 -19.92 -8.87 -6.38
CA GLN A 224 -18.71 -8.06 -6.26
C GLN A 224 -17.46 -8.87 -6.67
N ALA A 225 -17.37 -10.15 -6.31
CA ALA A 225 -16.28 -11.02 -6.76
C ALA A 225 -16.25 -11.16 -8.30
N THR A 226 -17.43 -11.31 -8.91
CA THR A 226 -17.58 -11.44 -10.36
C THR A 226 -17.16 -10.17 -11.10
N GLU A 227 -17.62 -9.00 -10.63
CA GLU A 227 -17.23 -7.70 -11.21
C GLU A 227 -15.73 -7.44 -11.00
N LEU A 228 -15.19 -7.74 -9.81
CA LEU A 228 -13.75 -7.64 -9.54
C LEU A 228 -12.92 -8.52 -10.48
N ALA A 229 -13.40 -9.75 -10.76
CA ALA A 229 -12.73 -10.64 -11.70
C ALA A 229 -12.70 -10.08 -13.13
N LYS A 230 -13.77 -9.40 -13.57
CA LYS A 230 -13.80 -8.71 -14.87
C LYS A 230 -12.77 -7.58 -14.92
N ILE A 231 -12.77 -6.70 -13.91
CA ILE A 231 -11.82 -5.59 -13.80
C ILE A 231 -10.37 -6.11 -13.79
N ALA A 232 -10.09 -7.12 -12.96
CA ALA A 232 -8.76 -7.70 -12.84
C ALA A 232 -8.26 -8.29 -14.16
N ARG A 233 -9.15 -8.93 -14.92
CA ARG A 233 -8.83 -9.47 -16.25
C ARG A 233 -8.55 -8.36 -17.26
N GLU A 234 -9.39 -7.35 -17.33
CA GLU A 234 -9.22 -6.22 -18.26
C GLU A 234 -7.91 -5.46 -18.03
N LEU A 235 -7.50 -5.35 -16.78
CA LEU A 235 -6.26 -4.68 -16.38
C LEU A 235 -5.08 -5.64 -16.27
N HIS A 236 -5.22 -6.95 -16.58
CA HIS A 236 -4.19 -7.95 -16.30
C HIS A 236 -3.60 -7.79 -14.89
N ALA A 237 -4.44 -7.49 -13.90
CA ALA A 237 -4.03 -7.14 -12.56
C ALA A 237 -4.00 -8.35 -11.62
N HIS A 238 -3.10 -8.30 -10.62
CA HIS A 238 -3.17 -9.18 -9.47
C HIS A 238 -4.20 -8.64 -8.47
N VAL A 239 -5.01 -9.52 -7.89
CA VAL A 239 -5.94 -9.14 -6.81
C VAL A 239 -5.38 -9.61 -5.48
N ASN A 240 -5.27 -8.69 -4.53
CA ASN A 240 -4.94 -8.96 -3.14
C ASN A 240 -6.20 -8.77 -2.27
N CYS A 241 -6.79 -9.88 -1.83
CA CYS A 241 -7.95 -9.85 -0.93
C CYS A 241 -7.47 -9.75 0.51
N ILE A 242 -7.91 -8.72 1.22
CA ILE A 242 -7.51 -8.42 2.60
C ILE A 242 -8.74 -8.55 3.50
N PRO A 243 -8.82 -9.55 4.37
CA PRO A 243 -9.92 -9.62 5.34
C PRO A 243 -9.89 -8.38 6.24
N TYR A 244 -11.06 -7.77 6.46
CA TYR A 244 -11.17 -6.58 7.31
C TYR A 244 -10.63 -6.84 8.71
N ASN A 245 -9.79 -5.95 9.20
CA ASN A 245 -9.37 -5.92 10.60
C ASN A 245 -10.21 -4.87 11.32
N THR A 246 -10.82 -5.28 12.44
CA THR A 246 -11.65 -4.40 13.25
C THR A 246 -10.88 -3.15 13.65
N VAL A 247 -11.48 -1.99 13.41
CA VAL A 247 -10.97 -0.68 13.81
C VAL A 247 -11.90 -0.16 14.90
N GLU A 248 -11.35 0.28 16.02
CA GLU A 248 -12.11 0.88 17.09
C GLU A 248 -12.91 2.09 16.59
N GLY A 249 -14.18 2.16 16.95
CA GLY A 249 -15.09 3.22 16.49
C GLY A 249 -15.74 2.98 15.13
N LEU A 250 -15.47 1.84 14.45
CA LEU A 250 -16.16 1.44 13.23
C LEU A 250 -17.02 0.19 13.45
N GLU A 251 -18.23 0.19 12.85
CA GLU A 251 -19.21 -0.88 13.01
C GLU A 251 -18.93 -2.12 12.14
N TRP A 252 -17.97 -2.02 11.21
CA TRP A 252 -17.77 -3.03 10.18
C TRP A 252 -17.07 -4.27 10.71
N LYS A 253 -17.38 -5.40 10.09
CA LYS A 253 -16.91 -6.72 10.50
C LYS A 253 -16.17 -7.43 9.38
N ARG A 254 -15.31 -8.35 9.79
CA ARG A 254 -14.67 -9.31 8.89
C ARG A 254 -15.71 -10.36 8.47
N PRO A 255 -15.82 -10.68 7.17
CA PRO A 255 -16.65 -11.79 6.72
C PRO A 255 -16.18 -13.12 7.31
N SER A 256 -17.11 -14.07 7.47
CA SER A 256 -16.76 -15.44 7.86
C SER A 256 -15.77 -16.08 6.86
N MET A 257 -14.96 -17.03 7.31
CA MET A 257 -14.04 -17.77 6.43
C MET A 257 -14.75 -18.38 5.22
N ARG A 258 -15.93 -18.96 5.41
CA ARG A 258 -16.75 -19.51 4.32
C ARG A 258 -17.08 -18.46 3.24
N ARG A 259 -17.41 -17.23 3.62
CA ARG A 259 -17.68 -16.14 2.67
C ARG A 259 -16.39 -15.68 1.97
N GLN A 260 -15.29 -15.58 2.70
CA GLN A 260 -13.99 -15.24 2.12
C GLN A 260 -13.56 -16.30 1.09
N ASP A 261 -13.66 -17.57 1.43
CA ASP A 261 -13.30 -18.67 0.52
C ASP A 261 -14.19 -18.67 -0.73
N ALA A 262 -15.51 -18.52 -0.57
CA ALA A 262 -16.44 -18.43 -1.70
C ALA A 262 -16.12 -17.25 -2.63
N PHE A 263 -15.77 -16.09 -2.08
CA PHE A 263 -15.35 -14.91 -2.84
C PHE A 263 -14.07 -15.19 -3.64
N VAL A 264 -13.05 -15.74 -2.99
CA VAL A 264 -11.76 -16.06 -3.61
C VAL A 264 -11.92 -17.15 -4.67
N ASP A 265 -12.80 -18.12 -4.48
CA ASP A 265 -13.06 -19.18 -5.47
C ASP A 265 -13.65 -18.64 -6.78
N VAL A 266 -14.49 -17.61 -6.73
CA VAL A 266 -14.96 -16.92 -7.95
C VAL A 266 -13.77 -16.32 -8.71
N LEU A 267 -12.86 -15.65 -8.00
CA LEU A 267 -11.66 -15.06 -8.63
C LEU A 267 -10.74 -16.12 -9.23
N ARG A 268 -10.51 -17.24 -8.54
CA ARG A 268 -9.70 -18.38 -9.02
C ARG A 268 -10.28 -19.00 -10.29
N LYS A 269 -11.57 -19.33 -10.29
CA LYS A 269 -12.28 -19.88 -11.44
C LYS A 269 -12.25 -18.95 -12.66
N ALA A 270 -12.36 -17.63 -12.42
CA ALA A 270 -12.25 -16.66 -13.50
C ALA A 270 -10.85 -16.61 -14.11
N LYS A 271 -9.79 -16.82 -13.31
CA LYS A 271 -8.40 -16.88 -13.79
C LYS A 271 -8.09 -18.13 -14.59
N GLU A 272 -8.67 -19.29 -14.22
CA GLU A 272 -8.45 -20.57 -14.88
C GLU A 272 -9.12 -20.66 -16.25
N ARG A 273 -10.27 -20.02 -16.43
CA ARG A 273 -11.02 -20.03 -17.70
C ARG A 273 -10.32 -19.32 -18.86
N PHE A 274 -9.22 -18.60 -18.63
CA PHE A 274 -8.54 -17.75 -19.60
C PHE A 274 -7.01 -17.97 -19.65
N ARG A 275 -6.54 -19.10 -19.15
CA ARG A 275 -5.21 -19.65 -19.44
C ARG A 275 -5.28 -20.54 -20.70
#